data_86b9bfa33bb46b121b85e2679a9ac209
#
_entry.id   86b9bfa33bb46b121b85e2679a9ac209
#
_cell.length_a   1.000
_cell.length_b   1.000
_cell.length_c   1.000
_cell.angle_alpha   90.00
_cell.angle_beta   90.00
_cell.angle_gamma   90.00
#
_symmetry.space_group_name_H-M   'P 1'
#
loop_
_entity.id
_entity.type
_entity.pdbx_description
1 polymer ?
#
loop_
_entity_poly.entity_id
_entity_poly.type
_entity_poly.pdbx_seq_one_letter_code
_entity_poly.pdbx_strand_id
1 'polypeptide(L)'
;MAATRRILALQNGHCILVAHSYGGAVITEAGTDPSVAGLVYVAAHMPDAGENEADDGKRFPSDLSKSDAIKRTADGFTYFNPAQFHEYFAADLTAVQAAFMARSQILNAADNFKAVITTPAWRSKPSWMVVAARDRTINPDLEADRERWYAQRAHSHTVEVTGASHSVYVLHSKEVADVIESAARAVSK
;
A
#
# COMPACT_ATOMS: atom_id res chain seq x y z
N MET A 1 -13.78 2.21 3.10
CA MET A 1 -14.69 1.51 2.16
C MET A 1 -15.81 2.41 1.65
N ALA A 2 -16.72 2.94 2.49
CA ALA A 2 -17.86 3.74 2.00
C ALA A 2 -17.45 4.99 1.19
N ALA A 3 -16.36 5.67 1.58
CA ALA A 3 -15.84 6.83 0.84
C ALA A 3 -15.38 6.44 -0.57
N THR A 4 -14.62 5.36 -0.71
CA THR A 4 -14.14 4.87 -2.01
C THR A 4 -15.30 4.50 -2.93
N ARG A 5 -16.29 3.77 -2.43
CA ARG A 5 -17.49 3.40 -3.21
C ARG A 5 -18.29 4.62 -3.67
N ARG A 6 -18.37 5.69 -2.85
CA ARG A 6 -19.01 6.95 -3.28
C ARG A 6 -18.28 7.61 -4.45
N ILE A 7 -16.95 7.58 -4.45
CA ILE A 7 -16.16 8.12 -5.56
C ILE A 7 -16.32 7.26 -6.81
N LEU A 8 -16.33 5.92 -6.68
CA LEU A 8 -16.57 5.01 -7.80
C LEU A 8 -17.94 5.26 -8.45
N ALA A 9 -18.98 5.50 -7.65
CA ALA A 9 -20.33 5.79 -8.15
C ALA A 9 -20.44 7.11 -8.94
N LEU A 10 -19.43 7.99 -8.86
CA LEU A 10 -19.36 9.23 -9.63
C LEU A 10 -18.59 9.07 -10.96
N GLN A 11 -17.98 7.90 -11.19
CA GLN A 11 -17.18 7.68 -12.39
C GLN A 11 -18.06 7.18 -13.55
N ASN A 12 -17.71 7.60 -14.76
CA ASN A 12 -18.31 7.08 -15.98
C ASN A 12 -17.31 6.13 -16.66
N GLY A 13 -17.74 4.86 -16.88
CA GLY A 13 -16.89 3.86 -17.51
C GLY A 13 -15.96 3.11 -16.55
N HIS A 14 -15.00 2.37 -17.11
CA HIS A 14 -14.07 1.56 -16.33
C HIS A 14 -12.96 2.41 -15.72
N CYS A 15 -12.55 2.05 -14.51
CA CYS A 15 -11.44 2.69 -13.80
C CYS A 15 -10.43 1.67 -13.28
N ILE A 16 -9.23 2.15 -12.99
CA ILE A 16 -8.20 1.42 -12.25
C ILE A 16 -8.10 2.03 -10.86
N LEU A 17 -8.06 1.20 -9.85
CA LEU A 17 -7.75 1.64 -8.49
C LEU A 17 -6.25 1.54 -8.26
N VAL A 18 -5.64 2.65 -7.84
CA VAL A 18 -4.24 2.74 -7.45
C VAL A 18 -4.16 3.04 -5.97
N ALA A 19 -3.37 2.28 -5.24
CA ALA A 19 -3.24 2.49 -3.80
C ALA A 19 -1.81 2.27 -3.31
N HIS A 20 -1.45 3.06 -2.31
CA HIS A 20 -0.21 2.94 -1.56
C HIS A 20 -0.48 2.42 -0.15
N SER A 21 0.41 1.57 0.36
CA SER A 21 0.43 1.12 1.75
C SER A 21 -0.91 0.52 2.21
N TYR A 22 -1.49 0.99 3.32
CA TYR A 22 -2.82 0.61 3.83
C TYR A 22 -3.92 0.73 2.77
N GLY A 23 -3.79 1.68 1.85
CA GLY A 23 -4.74 1.82 0.74
C GLY A 23 -4.90 0.55 -0.09
N GLY A 24 -3.91 -0.34 -0.09
CA GLY A 24 -3.97 -1.64 -0.73
C GLY A 24 -5.09 -2.51 -0.19
N ALA A 25 -5.28 -2.60 1.13
CA ALA A 25 -6.41 -3.30 1.74
C ALA A 25 -7.75 -2.66 1.33
N VAL A 26 -7.78 -1.33 1.18
CA VAL A 26 -8.98 -0.62 0.73
C VAL A 26 -9.36 -0.99 -0.70
N ILE A 27 -8.40 -0.98 -1.64
CA ILE A 27 -8.70 -1.34 -3.04
C ILE A 27 -8.92 -2.84 -3.21
N THR A 28 -8.34 -3.68 -2.36
CA THR A 28 -8.61 -5.13 -2.34
C THR A 28 -10.09 -5.42 -2.13
N GLU A 29 -10.74 -4.72 -1.23
CA GLU A 29 -12.18 -4.88 -0.96
C GLU A 29 -13.06 -4.04 -1.91
N ALA A 30 -12.69 -2.77 -2.17
CA ALA A 30 -13.48 -1.88 -3.04
C ALA A 30 -13.42 -2.28 -4.51
N GLY A 31 -12.36 -2.94 -4.93
CA GLY A 31 -12.11 -3.37 -6.29
C GLY A 31 -13.10 -4.41 -6.83
N THR A 32 -13.96 -4.97 -5.98
CA THR A 32 -15.10 -5.84 -6.40
C THR A 32 -16.16 -5.09 -7.17
N ASP A 33 -16.16 -3.75 -7.15
CA ASP A 33 -17.10 -2.94 -7.92
C ASP A 33 -16.98 -3.25 -9.42
N PRO A 34 -18.10 -3.42 -10.16
CA PRO A 34 -18.09 -3.74 -11.59
C PRO A 34 -17.37 -2.70 -12.46
N SER A 35 -17.34 -1.42 -12.04
CA SER A 35 -16.65 -0.35 -12.76
C SER A 35 -15.12 -0.46 -12.67
N VAL A 36 -14.58 -1.22 -11.71
CA VAL A 36 -13.13 -1.40 -11.56
C VAL A 36 -12.62 -2.47 -12.50
N ALA A 37 -11.71 -2.11 -13.40
CA ALA A 37 -11.11 -3.01 -14.39
C ALA A 37 -9.75 -3.58 -13.97
N GLY A 38 -9.05 -2.96 -13.04
CA GLY A 38 -7.74 -3.39 -12.57
C GLY A 38 -7.28 -2.71 -11.29
N LEU A 39 -6.25 -3.27 -10.67
CA LEU A 39 -5.75 -2.88 -9.35
C LEU A 39 -4.24 -2.64 -9.41
N VAL A 40 -3.76 -1.50 -8.95
CA VAL A 40 -2.32 -1.19 -8.85
C VAL A 40 -1.96 -0.96 -7.38
N TYR A 41 -1.07 -1.77 -6.88
CA TYR A 41 -0.55 -1.74 -5.52
C TYR A 41 0.86 -1.13 -5.54
N VAL A 42 1.08 -0.07 -4.80
CA VAL A 42 2.36 0.64 -4.75
C VAL A 42 2.88 0.54 -3.32
N ALA A 43 3.93 -0.26 -3.08
CA ALA A 43 4.42 -0.54 -1.73
C ALA A 43 3.24 -0.76 -0.76
N ALA A 44 2.39 -1.74 -1.06
CA ALA A 44 1.06 -1.80 -0.47
C ALA A 44 0.68 -3.20 0.03
N HIS A 45 -0.21 -3.22 1.00
CA HIS A 45 -0.83 -4.45 1.51
C HIS A 45 -1.83 -5.02 0.49
N MET A 46 -1.83 -6.35 0.39
CA MET A 46 -2.74 -7.09 -0.51
C MET A 46 -3.30 -8.33 0.22
N PRO A 47 -4.10 -8.12 1.26
CA PRO A 47 -4.63 -9.21 2.06
C PRO A 47 -5.64 -10.05 1.30
N ASP A 48 -5.81 -11.31 1.73
CA ASP A 48 -6.79 -12.25 1.21
C ASP A 48 -8.06 -12.30 2.07
N ALA A 49 -9.05 -13.08 1.65
CA ALA A 49 -10.27 -13.31 2.43
C ALA A 49 -9.93 -13.90 3.81
N GLY A 50 -10.47 -13.29 4.85
CA GLY A 50 -10.17 -13.64 6.24
C GLY A 50 -8.90 -13.01 6.81
N GLU A 51 -8.08 -12.35 6.00
CA GLU A 51 -6.86 -11.67 6.45
C GLU A 51 -7.11 -10.20 6.81
N ASN A 52 -6.21 -9.63 7.62
CA ASN A 52 -6.11 -8.21 7.94
C ASN A 52 -4.65 -7.81 8.13
N GLU A 53 -4.35 -6.53 8.07
CA GLU A 53 -2.96 -6.05 8.14
C GLU A 53 -2.29 -6.29 9.49
N ALA A 54 -3.06 -6.24 10.59
CA ALA A 54 -2.50 -6.43 11.93
C ALA A 54 -1.98 -7.85 12.14
N ASP A 55 -2.66 -8.86 11.60
CA ASP A 55 -2.23 -10.26 11.69
C ASP A 55 -1.14 -10.59 10.68
N ASP A 56 -1.22 -10.04 9.47
CA ASP A 56 -0.13 -10.11 8.50
C ASP A 56 1.16 -9.46 9.04
N GLY A 57 1.03 -8.36 9.80
CA GLY A 57 2.15 -7.72 10.48
C GLY A 57 2.84 -8.61 11.51
N LYS A 58 2.10 -9.49 12.19
CA LYS A 58 2.67 -10.50 13.10
C LYS A 58 3.36 -11.63 12.35
N ARG A 59 2.81 -12.04 11.21
CA ARG A 59 3.38 -13.08 10.35
C ARG A 59 4.67 -12.63 9.66
N PHE A 60 4.74 -11.36 9.26
CA PHE A 60 5.87 -10.74 8.58
C PHE A 60 6.31 -9.49 9.35
N PRO A 61 7.02 -9.62 10.49
CA PRO A 61 7.38 -8.49 11.32
C PRO A 61 8.43 -7.61 10.63
N SER A 62 8.02 -6.43 10.18
CA SER A 62 8.89 -5.44 9.55
C SER A 62 9.80 -4.74 10.56
N ASP A 63 10.79 -3.99 10.07
CA ASP A 63 11.62 -3.14 10.92
C ASP A 63 10.78 -2.14 11.72
N LEU A 64 9.79 -1.52 11.05
CA LEU A 64 8.85 -0.63 11.71
C LEU A 64 8.12 -1.33 12.87
N SER A 65 7.65 -2.56 12.66
CA SER A 65 6.89 -3.30 13.69
C SER A 65 7.73 -3.68 14.91
N LYS A 66 9.05 -3.73 14.77
CA LYS A 66 10.04 -3.99 15.84
C LYS A 66 10.46 -2.70 16.57
N SER A 67 10.01 -1.54 16.10
CA SER A 67 10.36 -0.21 16.63
C SER A 67 9.22 0.38 17.48
N ASP A 68 9.49 1.54 18.07
CA ASP A 68 8.49 2.37 18.74
C ASP A 68 8.05 3.58 17.89
N ALA A 69 8.32 3.53 16.58
CA ALA A 69 8.07 4.65 15.69
C ALA A 69 6.58 4.93 15.45
N ILE A 70 5.69 3.95 15.64
CA ILE A 70 4.25 4.19 15.62
C ILE A 70 3.78 4.63 16.99
N LYS A 71 3.22 5.82 17.05
CA LYS A 71 2.60 6.40 18.24
C LYS A 71 1.10 6.30 18.18
N ARG A 72 0.45 6.29 19.36
CA ARG A 72 -1.00 6.21 19.48
C ARG A 72 -1.53 7.37 20.32
N THR A 73 -2.63 7.96 19.87
CA THR A 73 -3.38 8.95 20.64
C THR A 73 -4.33 8.25 21.64
N ALA A 74 -4.76 8.98 22.67
CA ALA A 74 -5.66 8.44 23.70
C ALA A 74 -7.03 8.03 23.12
N ASP A 75 -7.47 8.65 22.05
CA ASP A 75 -8.74 8.38 21.35
C ASP A 75 -8.60 7.33 20.20
N GLY A 76 -7.43 6.65 20.11
CA GLY A 76 -7.26 5.45 19.29
C GLY A 76 -6.76 5.67 17.88
N PHE A 77 -6.19 6.82 17.56
CA PHE A 77 -5.51 7.04 16.28
C PHE A 77 -4.02 6.72 16.37
N THR A 78 -3.41 6.47 15.22
CA THR A 78 -1.97 6.20 15.08
C THR A 78 -1.31 7.18 14.13
N TYR A 79 -0.03 7.43 14.36
CA TYR A 79 0.84 8.25 13.51
C TYR A 79 2.29 7.83 13.67
N PHE A 80 3.11 8.15 12.68
CA PHE A 80 4.55 8.00 12.80
C PHE A 80 5.15 9.10 13.69
N ASN A 81 6.03 8.71 14.59
CA ASN A 81 6.90 9.66 15.29
C ASN A 81 7.73 10.45 14.25
N PRO A 82 7.59 11.79 14.18
CA PRO A 82 8.30 12.58 13.17
C PRO A 82 9.82 12.41 13.19
N ALA A 83 10.42 12.12 14.35
CA ALA A 83 11.86 11.91 14.49
C ALA A 83 12.35 10.61 13.83
N GLN A 84 11.46 9.62 13.64
CA GLN A 84 11.77 8.30 13.08
C GLN A 84 11.17 8.09 11.69
N PHE A 85 10.36 9.05 11.21
CA PHE A 85 9.66 8.96 9.92
C PHE A 85 10.63 8.78 8.75
N HIS A 86 11.71 9.54 8.72
CA HIS A 86 12.73 9.43 7.67
C HIS A 86 13.29 8.02 7.59
N GLU A 87 13.65 7.43 8.70
CA GLU A 87 14.29 6.12 8.76
C GLU A 87 13.39 4.99 8.23
N TYR A 88 12.11 4.97 8.64
CA TYR A 88 11.22 3.83 8.35
C TYR A 88 10.33 4.04 7.12
N PHE A 89 9.98 5.27 6.81
CA PHE A 89 9.02 5.57 5.75
C PHE A 89 9.63 6.15 4.48
N ALA A 90 10.65 6.99 4.63
CA ALA A 90 11.18 7.84 3.56
C ALA A 90 12.71 7.87 3.53
N ALA A 91 13.35 6.70 3.70
CA ALA A 91 14.79 6.58 3.90
C ALA A 91 15.63 6.98 2.68
N ASP A 92 15.06 6.96 1.48
CA ASP A 92 15.69 7.37 0.22
C ASP A 92 15.51 8.87 -0.10
N LEU A 93 14.67 9.58 0.66
CA LEU A 93 14.48 11.03 0.48
C LEU A 93 15.50 11.85 1.25
N THR A 94 15.59 13.15 0.94
CA THR A 94 16.34 14.08 1.77
C THR A 94 15.69 14.29 3.13
N ALA A 95 16.46 14.60 4.15
CA ALA A 95 15.94 14.86 5.49
C ALA A 95 14.89 16.00 5.50
N VAL A 96 15.01 16.98 4.62
CA VAL A 96 14.05 18.10 4.49
C VAL A 96 12.71 17.61 3.95
N GLN A 97 12.74 16.79 2.91
CA GLN A 97 11.53 16.20 2.32
C GLN A 97 10.82 15.28 3.32
N ALA A 98 11.59 14.40 3.97
CA ALA A 98 11.06 13.49 4.98
C ALA A 98 10.45 14.25 6.18
N ALA A 99 11.09 15.33 6.63
CA ALA A 99 10.58 16.17 7.72
C ALA A 99 9.27 16.90 7.33
N PHE A 100 9.15 17.33 6.08
CA PHE A 100 7.90 17.90 5.56
C PHE A 100 6.77 16.86 5.54
N MET A 101 7.04 15.67 4.98
CA MET A 101 6.07 14.57 4.95
C MET A 101 5.64 14.13 6.35
N ALA A 102 6.59 14.04 7.28
CA ALA A 102 6.31 13.68 8.67
C ALA A 102 5.34 14.64 9.37
N ARG A 103 5.34 15.93 8.98
CA ARG A 103 4.41 16.93 9.52
C ARG A 103 3.09 17.00 8.76
N SER A 104 3.02 16.41 7.57
CA SER A 104 1.83 16.39 6.71
C SER A 104 0.97 15.13 6.93
N GLN A 105 1.27 14.32 7.94
CA GLN A 105 0.55 13.09 8.21
C GLN A 105 -0.92 13.35 8.57
N ILE A 106 -1.77 12.45 8.08
CA ILE A 106 -3.15 12.31 8.56
C ILE A 106 -3.18 11.13 9.53
N LEU A 107 -3.84 11.30 10.66
CA LEU A 107 -3.97 10.24 11.66
C LEU A 107 -4.84 9.09 11.14
N ASN A 108 -4.40 7.86 11.36
CA ASN A 108 -5.13 6.65 10.99
C ASN A 108 -5.82 6.05 12.23
N ALA A 109 -7.10 5.74 12.15
CA ALA A 109 -7.76 4.98 13.20
C ALA A 109 -7.12 3.59 13.33
N ALA A 110 -6.62 3.25 14.51
CA ALA A 110 -5.87 2.01 14.75
C ALA A 110 -6.69 0.74 14.43
N ASP A 111 -8.00 0.79 14.58
CA ASP A 111 -8.89 -0.34 14.30
C ASP A 111 -9.04 -0.63 12.79
N ASN A 112 -8.68 0.32 11.92
CA ASN A 112 -8.69 0.07 10.48
C ASN A 112 -7.76 -1.09 10.09
N PHE A 113 -6.62 -1.24 10.78
CA PHE A 113 -5.65 -2.31 10.51
C PHE A 113 -6.15 -3.72 10.90
N LYS A 114 -7.24 -3.79 11.67
CA LYS A 114 -7.91 -5.05 12.06
C LYS A 114 -9.09 -5.39 11.16
N ALA A 115 -9.43 -4.52 10.21
CA ALA A 115 -10.53 -4.77 9.30
C ALA A 115 -10.22 -5.97 8.40
N VAL A 116 -11.05 -7.00 8.51
CA VAL A 116 -10.90 -8.25 7.75
C VAL A 116 -11.41 -8.07 6.33
N ILE A 117 -10.64 -8.53 5.36
CA ILE A 117 -11.07 -8.60 3.95
C ILE A 117 -12.09 -9.73 3.78
N THR A 118 -13.17 -9.43 3.10
CA THR A 118 -14.24 -10.40 2.84
C THR A 118 -14.17 -10.96 1.42
N THR A 119 -13.93 -10.11 0.44
CA THR A 119 -13.90 -10.51 -0.97
C THR A 119 -12.74 -9.81 -1.70
N PRO A 120 -11.57 -10.46 -1.78
CA PRO A 120 -10.40 -9.86 -2.39
C PRO A 120 -10.53 -9.77 -3.91
N ALA A 121 -10.61 -8.56 -4.43
CA ALA A 121 -10.82 -8.29 -5.85
C ALA A 121 -9.69 -8.81 -6.75
N TRP A 122 -8.45 -8.89 -6.24
CA TRP A 122 -7.30 -9.40 -6.98
C TRP A 122 -7.44 -10.89 -7.39
N ARG A 123 -8.35 -11.65 -6.78
CA ARG A 123 -8.65 -13.02 -7.19
C ARG A 123 -9.39 -13.11 -8.53
N SER A 124 -10.05 -12.04 -8.95
CA SER A 124 -10.88 -12.01 -10.15
C SER A 124 -10.52 -10.91 -11.13
N LYS A 125 -9.64 -10.00 -10.74
CA LYS A 125 -9.22 -8.86 -11.56
C LYS A 125 -7.71 -8.82 -11.73
N PRO A 126 -7.20 -8.34 -12.87
CA PRO A 126 -5.77 -8.18 -13.08
C PRO A 126 -5.20 -7.19 -12.07
N SER A 127 -3.99 -7.47 -11.60
CA SER A 127 -3.30 -6.65 -10.64
C SER A 127 -1.84 -6.40 -11.00
N TRP A 128 -1.34 -5.26 -10.56
CA TRP A 128 0.04 -4.82 -10.70
C TRP A 128 0.58 -4.47 -9.32
N MET A 129 1.86 -4.79 -9.10
CA MET A 129 2.55 -4.48 -7.85
C MET A 129 3.86 -3.75 -8.13
N VAL A 130 4.03 -2.57 -7.55
CA VAL A 130 5.31 -1.90 -7.41
C VAL A 130 5.89 -2.27 -6.06
N VAL A 131 6.98 -3.05 -6.07
CA VAL A 131 7.71 -3.49 -4.89
C VAL A 131 8.81 -2.47 -4.58
N ALA A 132 8.81 -1.92 -3.37
CA ALA A 132 9.88 -1.04 -2.90
C ALA A 132 10.97 -1.88 -2.20
N ALA A 133 12.12 -2.07 -2.85
CA ALA A 133 13.13 -3.06 -2.44
C ALA A 133 13.81 -2.76 -1.08
N ARG A 134 13.66 -1.55 -0.55
CA ARG A 134 14.15 -1.15 0.77
C ARG A 134 13.04 -0.62 1.70
N ASP A 135 11.84 -1.09 1.50
CA ASP A 135 10.71 -0.75 2.37
C ASP A 135 10.89 -1.36 3.76
N ARG A 136 11.07 -0.51 4.76
CA ARG A 136 11.19 -0.89 6.17
C ARG A 136 9.87 -0.82 6.93
N THR A 137 8.81 -0.37 6.26
CA THR A 137 7.46 -0.23 6.83
C THR A 137 6.68 -1.53 6.72
N ILE A 138 6.69 -2.15 5.53
CA ILE A 138 5.92 -3.37 5.25
C ILE A 138 6.79 -4.61 5.32
N ASN A 139 8.01 -4.56 4.78
CA ASN A 139 8.85 -5.73 4.61
C ASN A 139 9.70 -6.05 5.84
N PRO A 140 9.81 -7.34 6.22
CA PRO A 140 10.54 -7.74 7.42
C PRO A 140 12.06 -7.65 7.29
N ASP A 141 12.61 -7.92 6.14
CA ASP A 141 14.03 -7.83 5.80
C ASP A 141 14.15 -7.88 4.27
N LEU A 142 15.34 -7.60 3.75
CA LEU A 142 15.62 -7.61 2.32
C LEU A 142 15.39 -8.98 1.64
N GLU A 143 15.22 -10.06 2.42
CA GLU A 143 15.09 -11.43 1.89
C GLU A 143 13.67 -12.02 2.01
N ALA A 144 12.87 -11.60 2.98
CA ALA A 144 11.53 -12.14 3.24
C ALA A 144 10.45 -11.11 2.97
N ASP A 145 10.40 -10.64 1.79
CA ASP A 145 9.67 -9.50 1.34
C ASP A 145 8.16 -9.80 1.26
N ARG A 146 7.38 -9.14 2.10
CA ARG A 146 5.93 -9.29 2.13
C ARG A 146 5.29 -8.84 0.83
N GLU A 147 5.79 -7.76 0.22
CA GLU A 147 5.26 -7.27 -1.05
C GLU A 147 5.46 -8.29 -2.17
N ARG A 148 6.66 -8.94 -2.24
CA ARG A 148 6.90 -10.01 -3.22
C ARG A 148 5.99 -11.20 -2.98
N TRP A 149 5.76 -11.58 -1.72
CA TRP A 149 4.86 -12.66 -1.38
C TRP A 149 3.42 -12.36 -1.80
N TYR A 150 2.94 -11.14 -1.57
CA TYR A 150 1.64 -10.70 -2.06
C TYR A 150 1.56 -10.78 -3.60
N ALA A 151 2.56 -10.23 -4.28
CA ALA A 151 2.62 -10.21 -5.75
C ALA A 151 2.62 -11.62 -6.35
N GLN A 152 3.40 -12.54 -5.77
CA GLN A 152 3.45 -13.95 -6.22
C GLN A 152 2.11 -14.66 -6.00
N ARG A 153 1.52 -14.49 -4.82
CA ARG A 153 0.22 -15.11 -4.50
C ARG A 153 -0.89 -14.66 -5.44
N ALA A 154 -0.91 -13.40 -5.80
CA ALA A 154 -1.92 -12.82 -6.66
C ALA A 154 -1.58 -12.91 -8.16
N HIS A 155 -0.44 -13.49 -8.53
CA HIS A 155 0.08 -13.48 -9.91
C HIS A 155 0.10 -12.08 -10.53
N SER A 156 0.46 -11.08 -9.74
CA SER A 156 0.50 -9.68 -10.17
C SER A 156 1.63 -9.42 -11.17
N HIS A 157 1.41 -8.52 -12.12
CA HIS A 157 2.47 -7.93 -12.91
C HIS A 157 3.36 -7.09 -11.99
N THR A 158 4.57 -7.56 -11.72
CA THR A 158 5.43 -6.99 -10.67
C THR A 158 6.57 -6.19 -11.27
N VAL A 159 6.79 -4.99 -10.75
CA VAL A 159 7.98 -4.17 -10.99
C VAL A 159 8.63 -3.89 -9.65
N GLU A 160 9.90 -4.24 -9.52
CA GLU A 160 10.68 -3.97 -8.34
C GLU A 160 11.56 -2.73 -8.55
N VAL A 161 11.50 -1.79 -7.60
CA VAL A 161 12.28 -0.57 -7.62
C VAL A 161 13.43 -0.67 -6.61
N THR A 162 14.61 -0.91 -7.14
CA THR A 162 15.84 -1.05 -6.35
C THR A 162 16.15 0.23 -5.58
N GLY A 163 16.43 0.11 -4.28
CA GLY A 163 16.79 1.23 -3.42
C GLY A 163 15.63 2.05 -2.89
N ALA A 164 14.40 1.84 -3.39
CA ALA A 164 13.23 2.59 -2.97
C ALA A 164 12.80 2.27 -1.54
N SER A 165 12.50 3.30 -0.77
CA SER A 165 11.84 3.19 0.54
C SER A 165 10.32 3.05 0.38
N HIS A 166 9.58 3.01 1.50
CA HIS A 166 8.12 2.94 1.49
C HIS A 166 7.47 4.11 0.70
N SER A 167 8.11 5.27 0.64
CA SER A 167 7.66 6.42 -0.13
C SER A 167 8.07 6.40 -1.61
N VAL A 168 8.14 5.22 -2.23
CA VAL A 168 8.60 4.97 -3.61
C VAL A 168 7.99 5.94 -4.65
N TYR A 169 6.75 6.33 -4.47
CA TYR A 169 6.02 7.25 -5.36
C TYR A 169 6.58 8.69 -5.39
N VAL A 170 7.46 9.06 -4.47
CA VAL A 170 8.06 10.41 -4.43
C VAL A 170 9.29 10.48 -5.30
N LEU A 171 10.31 9.66 -5.03
CA LEU A 171 11.58 9.69 -5.75
C LEU A 171 11.52 8.91 -7.07
N HIS A 172 10.75 7.83 -7.11
CA HIS A 172 10.59 6.93 -8.24
C HIS A 172 9.21 7.08 -8.91
N SER A 173 8.73 8.32 -8.98
CA SER A 173 7.40 8.64 -9.54
C SER A 173 7.23 8.20 -11.00
N LYS A 174 8.32 8.17 -11.77
CA LYS A 174 8.28 7.71 -13.16
C LYS A 174 7.99 6.21 -13.24
N GLU A 175 8.69 5.39 -12.46
CA GLU A 175 8.50 3.94 -12.42
C GLU A 175 7.08 3.59 -11.97
N VAL A 176 6.55 4.31 -10.99
CA VAL A 176 5.16 4.15 -10.53
C VAL A 176 4.17 4.54 -11.63
N ALA A 177 4.39 5.66 -12.32
CA ALA A 177 3.55 6.11 -13.43
C ALA A 177 3.56 5.11 -14.60
N ASP A 178 4.72 4.57 -14.96
CA ASP A 178 4.86 3.58 -16.03
C ASP A 178 4.04 2.31 -15.73
N VAL A 179 3.98 1.86 -14.48
CA VAL A 179 3.15 0.72 -14.06
C VAL A 179 1.67 1.05 -14.16
N ILE A 180 1.25 2.24 -13.71
CA ILE A 180 -0.15 2.70 -13.81
C ILE A 180 -0.59 2.77 -15.28
N GLU A 181 0.25 3.35 -16.14
CA GLU A 181 -0.03 3.40 -17.58
C GLU A 181 -0.09 2.02 -18.22
N SER A 182 0.81 1.10 -17.82
CA SER A 182 0.79 -0.29 -18.27
C SER A 182 -0.53 -0.96 -17.90
N ALA A 183 -0.98 -0.78 -16.67
CA ALA A 183 -2.26 -1.28 -16.21
C ALA A 183 -3.43 -0.70 -17.02
N ALA A 184 -3.43 0.63 -17.24
CA ALA A 184 -4.45 1.30 -18.04
C ALA A 184 -4.53 0.73 -19.46
N ARG A 185 -3.38 0.57 -20.14
CA ARG A 185 -3.32 0.01 -21.49
C ARG A 185 -3.80 -1.45 -21.56
N ALA A 186 -3.54 -2.24 -20.52
CA ALA A 186 -3.92 -3.65 -20.49
C ALA A 186 -5.44 -3.86 -20.36
N VAL A 187 -6.14 -2.98 -19.64
CA VAL A 187 -7.58 -3.09 -19.37
C VAL A 187 -8.45 -2.27 -20.33
N SER A 188 -7.85 -1.48 -21.23
CA SER A 188 -8.57 -0.67 -22.24
C SER A 188 -8.91 -1.46 -23.50
N LYS A 189 -8.56 -2.75 -23.55
CA LYS A 189 -8.87 -3.67 -24.66
C LYS A 189 -10.17 -4.41 -24.36
#